data_358f587318ea6b50c0dcbb63451ad1b3
#
_entry.id   358f587318ea6b50c0dcbb63451ad1b3
#
_cell.length_a   1.000
_cell.length_b   1.000
_cell.length_c   1.000
_cell.angle_alpha   90.00
_cell.angle_beta   90.00
_cell.angle_gamma   90.00
#
_symmetry.space_group_name_H-M   'P 1'
#
loop_
_entity.id
_entity.type
_entity.pdbx_description
1 polymer ?
#
loop_
_entity_poly.entity_id
_entity_poly.type
_entity_poly.pdbx_seq_one_letter_code
_entity_poly.pdbx_strand_id
1 'polypeptide(L)'
;MNIYQDVEHMLMEAFNKVLCPKEIGKIDQNLINVEPPRDKEHGDVATNVAMVFANKLSIKSRDLAIKICNELDRNDYVSAVKVAGPGFIIIKLVDEVWFESLEFILKSGKDYGSSALGTGKKINIEYVSANPTGPLHAAHARGAVVGDALARLLMKTGYEVCKEYYINDAGSQVDILGKSTFLRYQEILGDDSIVIPDGHYPGAYLKDIAAEIVEKDGNKWLSRSVEERSDAFRKYSVQMMMEKVKADLNSLGIEMDIFSSERSLIQSGGVDSVLSILEERELLYEGVLDPPKGKQSENWISRPQRLFKSTLFGDDVDRAIQKTDGSWTYFASDIAYHYDKYKRGFYEMIDIWGADHGGYVKRMQSAVNAVTFDEATLDVKICQIVHMLKDGKPVRMSKRSGDFVTIEDVVTAVGKDVIRFIMPVSYTHLTLPTKRIV
;
A
#
# COMPACT_ATOMS: atom_id res chain seq x y z
N MET A 1 -0.21 -14.07 -25.44
CA MET A 1 -1.08 -15.24 -25.52
C MET A 1 -1.76 -15.43 -24.18
N ASN A 2 -3.08 -15.47 -24.15
CA ASN A 2 -3.88 -15.74 -22.95
C ASN A 2 -5.02 -16.68 -23.36
N ILE A 3 -4.88 -17.97 -23.07
CA ILE A 3 -5.78 -19.04 -23.48
C ILE A 3 -7.24 -18.72 -23.13
N TYR A 4 -7.50 -18.10 -21.98
CA TYR A 4 -8.87 -17.74 -21.58
C TYR A 4 -9.45 -16.65 -22.47
N GLN A 5 -8.68 -15.61 -22.83
CA GLN A 5 -9.10 -14.58 -23.78
C GLN A 5 -9.29 -15.15 -25.19
N ASP A 6 -8.42 -16.06 -25.59
CA ASP A 6 -8.55 -16.73 -26.90
C ASP A 6 -9.85 -17.55 -26.95
N VAL A 7 -10.20 -18.26 -25.86
CA VAL A 7 -11.48 -18.96 -25.73
C VAL A 7 -12.69 -18.00 -25.68
N GLU A 8 -12.56 -16.84 -25.00
CA GLU A 8 -13.60 -15.80 -25.03
C GLU A 8 -13.85 -15.30 -26.45
N HIS A 9 -12.81 -15.08 -27.25
CA HIS A 9 -12.95 -14.73 -28.66
C HIS A 9 -13.61 -15.83 -29.46
N MET A 10 -13.23 -17.08 -29.27
CA MET A 10 -13.89 -18.22 -29.93
C MET A 10 -15.38 -18.30 -29.59
N LEU A 11 -15.76 -18.06 -28.35
CA LEU A 11 -17.16 -17.99 -27.91
C LEU A 11 -17.92 -16.85 -28.60
N MET A 12 -17.31 -15.67 -28.73
CA MET A 12 -17.93 -14.55 -29.45
C MET A 12 -18.10 -14.85 -30.94
N GLU A 13 -17.14 -15.50 -31.58
CA GLU A 13 -17.28 -15.95 -32.95
C GLU A 13 -18.43 -16.98 -33.10
N ALA A 14 -18.53 -17.92 -32.14
CA ALA A 14 -19.65 -18.88 -32.12
C ALA A 14 -21.01 -18.18 -31.95
N PHE A 15 -21.13 -17.18 -31.07
CA PHE A 15 -22.31 -16.35 -30.95
C PHE A 15 -22.67 -15.64 -32.26
N ASN A 16 -21.68 -15.04 -32.92
CA ASN A 16 -21.89 -14.36 -34.21
C ASN A 16 -22.43 -15.28 -35.32
N LYS A 17 -22.11 -16.58 -35.26
CA LYS A 17 -22.60 -17.58 -36.20
C LYS A 17 -23.98 -18.13 -35.82
N VAL A 18 -24.30 -18.19 -34.54
CA VAL A 18 -25.53 -18.83 -34.02
C VAL A 18 -26.68 -17.84 -33.89
N LEU A 19 -26.39 -16.55 -33.65
CA LEU A 19 -27.37 -15.52 -33.33
C LEU A 19 -27.54 -14.52 -34.48
N CYS A 20 -28.74 -13.97 -34.63
CA CYS A 20 -28.96 -12.88 -35.57
C CYS A 20 -28.35 -11.54 -35.01
N PRO A 21 -28.05 -10.52 -35.87
CA PRO A 21 -27.43 -9.26 -35.42
C PRO A 21 -28.17 -8.56 -34.29
N LYS A 22 -29.52 -8.69 -34.24
CA LYS A 22 -30.35 -8.09 -33.21
C LYS A 22 -30.21 -8.81 -31.85
N GLU A 23 -29.86 -10.07 -31.84
CA GLU A 23 -29.61 -10.89 -30.65
C GLU A 23 -28.17 -10.69 -30.15
N ILE A 24 -27.20 -10.57 -31.08
CA ILE A 24 -25.78 -10.29 -30.76
C ILE A 24 -25.65 -8.98 -29.98
N GLY A 25 -26.41 -7.93 -30.31
CA GLY A 25 -26.44 -6.67 -29.58
C GLY A 25 -26.92 -6.79 -28.12
N LYS A 26 -27.42 -7.95 -27.70
CA LYS A 26 -27.77 -8.23 -26.29
C LYS A 26 -26.65 -8.92 -25.51
N ILE A 27 -25.56 -9.31 -26.17
CA ILE A 27 -24.40 -9.96 -25.54
C ILE A 27 -23.48 -8.91 -24.97
N ASP A 28 -23.38 -8.89 -23.67
CA ASP A 28 -22.38 -8.10 -22.95
C ASP A 28 -21.13 -8.96 -22.77
N GLN A 29 -20.05 -8.61 -23.45
CA GLN A 29 -18.78 -9.34 -23.42
C GLN A 29 -18.18 -9.43 -22.02
N ASN A 30 -18.42 -8.43 -21.17
CA ASN A 30 -17.93 -8.43 -19.79
C ASN A 30 -18.59 -9.50 -18.90
N LEU A 31 -19.70 -10.08 -19.36
CA LEU A 31 -20.39 -11.17 -18.65
C LEU A 31 -19.97 -12.56 -19.12
N ILE A 32 -19.11 -12.65 -20.13
CA ILE A 32 -18.52 -13.92 -20.56
C ILE A 32 -17.44 -14.31 -19.57
N ASN A 33 -17.68 -15.37 -18.81
CA ASN A 33 -16.73 -15.91 -17.88
C ASN A 33 -16.19 -17.25 -18.38
N VAL A 34 -14.86 -17.33 -18.46
CA VAL A 34 -14.12 -18.52 -18.89
C VAL A 34 -13.15 -18.88 -17.78
N GLU A 35 -13.28 -20.08 -17.22
CA GLU A 35 -12.52 -20.51 -16.05
C GLU A 35 -12.10 -21.99 -16.17
N PRO A 36 -11.11 -22.47 -15.41
CA PRO A 36 -10.81 -23.88 -15.31
C PRO A 36 -12.04 -24.64 -14.75
N PRO A 37 -12.37 -25.84 -15.27
CA PRO A 37 -13.41 -26.64 -14.68
C PRO A 37 -13.03 -27.07 -13.26
N ARG A 38 -14.03 -27.25 -12.38
CA ARG A 38 -13.81 -27.72 -11.00
C ARG A 38 -13.10 -29.07 -10.94
N ASP A 39 -13.41 -29.94 -11.90
CA ASP A 39 -12.78 -31.25 -12.06
C ASP A 39 -12.00 -31.26 -13.38
N LYS A 40 -10.69 -31.44 -13.27
CA LYS A 40 -9.77 -31.48 -14.43
C LYS A 40 -10.03 -32.62 -15.41
N GLU A 41 -10.66 -33.69 -14.95
CA GLU A 41 -11.04 -34.82 -15.85
C GLU A 41 -12.12 -34.45 -16.85
N HIS A 42 -12.85 -33.33 -16.62
CA HIS A 42 -13.95 -32.92 -17.47
C HIS A 42 -13.54 -32.12 -18.70
N GLY A 43 -12.33 -31.53 -18.73
CA GLY A 43 -11.81 -30.70 -19.84
C GLY A 43 -10.84 -29.65 -19.34
N ASP A 44 -10.44 -28.71 -20.17
CA ASP A 44 -9.44 -27.69 -19.87
C ASP A 44 -10.09 -26.37 -19.47
N VAL A 45 -11.23 -26.05 -20.06
CA VAL A 45 -11.92 -24.77 -19.89
C VAL A 45 -13.44 -25.01 -19.73
N ALA A 46 -14.05 -24.25 -18.83
CA ALA A 46 -15.52 -24.27 -18.63
C ALA A 46 -16.08 -22.85 -18.70
N THR A 47 -17.34 -22.75 -19.21
CA THR A 47 -18.06 -21.49 -19.20
C THR A 47 -19.56 -21.72 -18.95
N ASN A 48 -20.19 -20.76 -18.28
CA ASN A 48 -21.64 -20.72 -18.04
C ASN A 48 -22.36 -19.75 -18.98
N VAL A 49 -21.70 -19.31 -20.03
CA VAL A 49 -22.16 -18.26 -20.94
C VAL A 49 -23.57 -18.49 -21.49
N ALA A 50 -23.92 -19.73 -21.86
CA ALA A 50 -25.26 -20.05 -22.34
C ALA A 50 -26.35 -19.85 -21.28
N MET A 51 -26.03 -20.07 -20.00
CA MET A 51 -26.97 -19.84 -18.89
C MET A 51 -27.14 -18.34 -18.62
N VAL A 52 -26.06 -17.56 -18.72
CA VAL A 52 -26.09 -16.11 -18.53
C VAL A 52 -26.98 -15.41 -19.57
N PHE A 53 -26.87 -15.81 -20.83
CA PHE A 53 -27.57 -15.12 -21.92
C PHE A 53 -28.91 -15.74 -22.28
N ALA A 54 -29.24 -16.96 -21.87
CA ALA A 54 -30.48 -17.68 -22.19
C ALA A 54 -31.73 -16.83 -22.00
N ASN A 55 -31.87 -16.19 -20.84
CA ASN A 55 -33.05 -15.37 -20.55
C ASN A 55 -33.13 -14.11 -21.42
N LYS A 56 -32.00 -13.44 -21.69
CA LYS A 56 -31.93 -12.24 -22.53
C LYS A 56 -32.30 -12.56 -24.00
N LEU A 57 -32.00 -13.78 -24.45
CA LEU A 57 -32.25 -14.25 -25.80
C LEU A 57 -33.59 -15.01 -25.95
N SER A 58 -34.29 -15.25 -24.85
CA SER A 58 -35.51 -16.05 -24.83
C SER A 58 -35.30 -17.47 -25.41
N ILE A 59 -34.16 -18.08 -25.17
CA ILE A 59 -33.77 -19.43 -25.58
C ILE A 59 -33.52 -20.26 -24.32
N LYS A 60 -33.83 -21.54 -24.33
CA LYS A 60 -33.45 -22.42 -23.22
C LYS A 60 -31.93 -22.54 -23.14
N SER A 61 -31.35 -22.43 -21.94
CA SER A 61 -29.90 -22.42 -21.74
C SER A 61 -29.20 -23.64 -22.35
N ARG A 62 -29.80 -24.82 -22.23
CA ARG A 62 -29.22 -26.04 -22.80
C ARG A 62 -29.27 -26.05 -24.35
N ASP A 63 -30.34 -25.51 -24.95
CA ASP A 63 -30.47 -25.41 -26.42
C ASP A 63 -29.45 -24.39 -26.97
N LEU A 64 -29.25 -23.27 -26.28
CA LEU A 64 -28.25 -22.29 -26.64
C LEU A 64 -26.83 -22.89 -26.51
N ALA A 65 -26.55 -23.62 -25.41
CA ALA A 65 -25.28 -24.30 -25.22
C ALA A 65 -24.98 -25.30 -26.35
N ILE A 66 -25.98 -26.10 -26.78
CA ILE A 66 -25.80 -27.05 -27.88
C ILE A 66 -25.45 -26.33 -29.19
N LYS A 67 -26.11 -25.22 -29.50
CA LYS A 67 -25.81 -24.43 -30.70
C LYS A 67 -24.39 -23.89 -30.68
N ILE A 68 -23.96 -23.34 -29.55
CA ILE A 68 -22.59 -22.82 -29.36
C ILE A 68 -21.58 -23.97 -29.49
N CYS A 69 -21.83 -25.12 -28.86
CA CYS A 69 -20.96 -26.29 -28.95
C CYS A 69 -20.77 -26.76 -30.39
N ASN A 70 -21.83 -26.79 -31.19
CA ASN A 70 -21.75 -27.20 -32.60
C ASN A 70 -20.86 -26.29 -33.45
N GLU A 71 -20.72 -25.00 -33.08
CA GLU A 71 -19.81 -24.09 -33.76
C GLU A 71 -18.40 -24.21 -33.22
N LEU A 72 -18.23 -24.39 -31.90
CA LEU A 72 -16.93 -24.59 -31.27
C LEU A 72 -16.26 -25.91 -31.71
N ASP A 73 -17.05 -26.98 -31.93
CA ASP A 73 -16.56 -28.28 -32.40
C ASP A 73 -15.89 -28.21 -33.79
N ARG A 74 -16.14 -27.12 -34.52
CA ARG A 74 -15.54 -26.86 -35.86
C ARG A 74 -14.27 -26.01 -35.78
N ASN A 75 -13.85 -25.64 -34.58
CA ASN A 75 -12.66 -24.82 -34.39
C ASN A 75 -11.42 -25.69 -34.22
N ASP A 76 -10.39 -25.39 -34.98
CA ASP A 76 -9.16 -26.19 -35.02
C ASP A 76 -8.41 -26.27 -33.66
N TYR A 77 -8.69 -25.35 -32.75
CA TYR A 77 -8.11 -25.35 -31.40
C TYR A 77 -8.90 -26.19 -30.39
N VAL A 78 -10.07 -26.74 -30.79
CA VAL A 78 -10.94 -27.52 -29.91
C VAL A 78 -10.87 -29.00 -30.27
N SER A 79 -10.41 -29.83 -29.32
CA SER A 79 -10.37 -31.29 -29.50
C SER A 79 -11.69 -31.98 -29.14
N ALA A 80 -12.43 -31.40 -28.19
CA ALA A 80 -13.77 -31.86 -27.81
C ALA A 80 -14.55 -30.76 -27.09
N VAL A 81 -15.85 -30.74 -27.26
CA VAL A 81 -16.73 -29.84 -26.53
C VAL A 81 -18.00 -30.58 -26.09
N LYS A 82 -18.49 -30.31 -24.90
CA LYS A 82 -19.69 -30.94 -24.35
C LYS A 82 -20.52 -29.99 -23.51
N VAL A 83 -21.85 -30.22 -23.53
CA VAL A 83 -22.78 -29.55 -22.62
C VAL A 83 -22.93 -30.35 -21.34
N ALA A 84 -22.70 -29.72 -20.19
CA ALA A 84 -22.87 -30.30 -18.87
C ALA A 84 -24.02 -29.63 -18.09
N GLY A 85 -24.77 -30.40 -17.34
CA GLY A 85 -25.86 -29.90 -16.50
C GLY A 85 -26.87 -29.03 -17.26
N PRO A 86 -27.28 -27.89 -16.67
CA PRO A 86 -28.33 -27.02 -17.22
C PRO A 86 -27.88 -26.16 -18.42
N GLY A 87 -26.62 -26.21 -18.83
CA GLY A 87 -26.11 -25.40 -19.95
C GLY A 87 -24.65 -24.91 -19.75
N PHE A 88 -23.87 -25.56 -18.88
CA PHE A 88 -22.42 -25.36 -18.86
C PHE A 88 -21.81 -25.94 -20.16
N ILE A 89 -20.85 -25.21 -20.69
CA ILE A 89 -20.04 -25.65 -21.82
C ILE A 89 -18.66 -26.01 -21.29
N ILE A 90 -18.19 -27.20 -21.58
CA ILE A 90 -16.86 -27.69 -21.21
C ILE A 90 -16.09 -27.94 -22.50
N ILE A 91 -14.92 -27.35 -22.61
CA ILE A 91 -14.06 -27.35 -23.78
C ILE A 91 -12.79 -28.08 -23.45
N LYS A 92 -12.36 -29.01 -24.30
CA LYS A 92 -11.03 -29.57 -24.30
C LYS A 92 -10.29 -29.03 -25.52
N LEU A 93 -9.14 -28.46 -25.28
CA LEU A 93 -8.27 -27.89 -26.30
C LEU A 93 -7.40 -28.99 -26.93
N VAL A 94 -6.86 -28.72 -28.12
CA VAL A 94 -5.84 -29.58 -28.73
C VAL A 94 -4.50 -29.36 -28.03
N ASP A 95 -3.60 -30.35 -28.07
CA ASP A 95 -2.31 -30.29 -27.41
C ASP A 95 -1.39 -29.18 -27.96
N GLU A 96 -1.58 -28.81 -29.22
CA GLU A 96 -0.87 -27.74 -29.91
C GLU A 96 -1.01 -26.39 -29.18
N VAL A 97 -2.18 -26.08 -28.64
CA VAL A 97 -2.42 -24.84 -27.87
C VAL A 97 -1.49 -24.76 -26.65
N TRP A 98 -1.27 -25.90 -25.99
CA TRP A 98 -0.38 -25.96 -24.83
C TRP A 98 1.09 -25.87 -25.23
N PHE A 99 1.48 -26.48 -26.35
CA PHE A 99 2.85 -26.38 -26.87
C PHE A 99 3.15 -24.95 -27.33
N GLU A 100 2.24 -24.30 -28.04
CA GLU A 100 2.39 -22.89 -28.43
C GLU A 100 2.48 -21.97 -27.20
N SER A 101 1.66 -22.23 -26.17
CA SER A 101 1.70 -21.49 -24.91
C SER A 101 3.03 -21.67 -24.19
N LEU A 102 3.55 -22.90 -24.13
CA LEU A 102 4.85 -23.18 -23.52
C LEU A 102 5.98 -22.47 -24.29
N GLU A 103 5.95 -22.53 -25.61
CA GLU A 103 6.93 -21.84 -26.45
C GLU A 103 6.87 -20.33 -26.23
N PHE A 104 5.66 -19.75 -26.14
CA PHE A 104 5.46 -18.33 -25.84
C PHE A 104 6.01 -17.96 -24.45
N ILE A 105 5.76 -18.79 -23.42
CA ILE A 105 6.30 -18.58 -22.07
C ILE A 105 7.83 -18.56 -22.11
N LEU A 106 8.44 -19.54 -22.77
CA LEU A 106 9.89 -19.66 -22.88
C LEU A 106 10.52 -18.48 -23.63
N LYS A 107 9.92 -18.06 -24.74
CA LYS A 107 10.35 -16.91 -25.53
C LYS A 107 10.19 -15.59 -24.76
N SER A 108 9.09 -15.42 -24.05
CA SER A 108 8.80 -14.21 -23.28
C SER A 108 9.68 -14.08 -22.04
N GLY A 109 10.14 -15.20 -21.48
CA GLY A 109 10.99 -15.20 -20.29
C GLY A 109 10.40 -14.36 -19.16
N LYS A 110 11.18 -13.34 -18.74
CA LYS A 110 10.75 -12.42 -17.65
C LYS A 110 9.55 -11.56 -18.01
N ASP A 111 9.27 -11.35 -19.29
CA ASP A 111 8.16 -10.50 -19.75
C ASP A 111 6.83 -11.26 -19.86
N TYR A 112 6.84 -12.57 -19.64
CA TYR A 112 5.60 -13.33 -19.55
C TYR A 112 4.69 -12.80 -18.45
N GLY A 113 3.40 -12.62 -18.76
CA GLY A 113 2.41 -12.01 -17.88
C GLY A 113 2.44 -10.47 -17.85
N SER A 114 3.28 -9.80 -18.64
CA SER A 114 3.20 -8.36 -18.84
C SER A 114 1.96 -7.98 -19.64
N SER A 115 1.39 -6.81 -19.35
CA SER A 115 0.27 -6.24 -20.09
C SER A 115 0.41 -4.73 -20.28
N ALA A 116 -0.45 -4.16 -21.11
CA ALA A 116 -0.46 -2.73 -21.42
C ALA A 116 -1.61 -1.97 -20.72
N LEU A 117 -2.25 -2.55 -19.71
CA LEU A 117 -3.42 -1.98 -19.02
C LEU A 117 -3.15 -0.58 -18.43
N GLY A 118 -1.94 -0.39 -17.93
CA GLY A 118 -1.50 0.84 -17.29
C GLY A 118 -0.76 1.82 -18.21
N THR A 119 -0.67 1.54 -19.52
CA THR A 119 0.10 2.39 -20.43
C THR A 119 -0.38 3.84 -20.40
N GLY A 120 0.56 4.76 -20.16
CA GLY A 120 0.30 6.19 -20.03
C GLY A 120 -0.31 6.64 -18.69
N LYS A 121 -0.45 5.73 -17.73
CA LYS A 121 -0.95 6.05 -16.39
C LYS A 121 0.18 6.04 -15.36
N LYS A 122 0.25 7.12 -14.56
CA LYS A 122 1.19 7.28 -13.46
C LYS A 122 0.51 6.98 -12.14
N ILE A 123 1.16 6.15 -11.31
CA ILE A 123 0.68 5.83 -9.96
C ILE A 123 1.78 6.13 -8.95
N ASN A 124 1.40 6.82 -7.86
CA ASN A 124 2.23 6.94 -6.68
C ASN A 124 1.83 5.86 -5.67
N ILE A 125 2.79 5.10 -5.18
CA ILE A 125 2.56 4.12 -4.10
C ILE A 125 3.42 4.50 -2.91
N GLU A 126 2.75 4.88 -1.81
CA GLU A 126 3.38 5.14 -0.53
C GLU A 126 3.29 3.93 0.38
N TYR A 127 4.40 3.55 0.98
CA TYR A 127 4.42 2.45 1.94
C TYR A 127 5.59 2.54 2.91
N VAL A 128 5.46 1.86 4.04
CA VAL A 128 6.34 1.91 5.22
C VAL A 128 6.17 3.22 5.98
N SER A 129 6.67 4.32 5.48
CA SER A 129 6.59 5.70 6.05
C SER A 129 6.71 5.75 7.57
N ALA A 130 7.60 4.92 8.15
CA ALA A 130 7.80 4.80 9.58
C ALA A 130 8.57 6.01 10.10
N ASN A 131 8.21 6.49 11.32
CA ASN A 131 8.92 7.58 11.97
C ASN A 131 10.42 7.26 12.11
N PRO A 132 11.33 8.20 11.74
CA PRO A 132 12.78 7.99 11.76
C PRO A 132 13.35 8.07 13.18
N THR A 133 12.72 7.36 14.13
CA THR A 133 13.09 7.36 15.55
C THR A 133 13.82 6.09 15.99
N GLY A 134 14.18 5.25 15.04
CA GLY A 134 14.94 4.00 15.22
C GLY A 134 14.85 3.11 13.98
N PRO A 135 15.61 2.00 13.95
CA PRO A 135 15.57 1.02 12.85
C PRO A 135 14.15 0.51 12.58
N LEU A 136 13.93 -0.06 11.40
CA LEU A 136 12.67 -0.71 11.09
C LEU A 136 12.55 -2.02 11.91
N HIS A 137 11.41 -2.20 12.57
CA HIS A 137 11.12 -3.46 13.24
C HIS A 137 10.33 -4.41 12.34
N ALA A 138 10.31 -5.70 12.68
CA ALA A 138 9.69 -6.75 11.90
C ALA A 138 8.22 -6.50 11.52
N ALA A 139 7.46 -5.72 12.31
CA ALA A 139 6.09 -5.37 11.97
C ALA A 139 5.98 -4.48 10.71
N HIS A 140 7.02 -3.67 10.40
CA HIS A 140 7.05 -2.88 9.17
C HIS A 140 7.27 -3.75 7.91
N ALA A 141 7.84 -4.95 8.06
CA ALA A 141 8.18 -5.81 6.93
C ALA A 141 6.95 -6.17 6.07
N ARG A 142 5.78 -6.35 6.69
CA ARG A 142 4.56 -6.66 5.94
C ARG A 142 4.17 -5.53 5.01
N GLY A 143 4.02 -4.30 5.52
CA GLY A 143 3.71 -3.13 4.70
C GLY A 143 4.73 -2.89 3.61
N ALA A 144 6.03 -3.06 3.93
CA ALA A 144 7.13 -2.94 2.98
C ALA A 144 7.02 -3.95 1.84
N VAL A 145 6.82 -5.24 2.15
CA VAL A 145 6.75 -6.30 1.14
C VAL A 145 5.47 -6.21 0.32
N VAL A 146 4.32 -5.92 0.95
CA VAL A 146 3.03 -5.76 0.24
C VAL A 146 3.10 -4.56 -0.72
N GLY A 147 3.63 -3.42 -0.27
CA GLY A 147 3.79 -2.23 -1.11
C GLY A 147 4.70 -2.48 -2.30
N ASP A 148 5.86 -3.08 -2.09
CA ASP A 148 6.81 -3.41 -3.17
C ASP A 148 6.25 -4.46 -4.13
N ALA A 149 5.55 -5.48 -3.64
CA ALA A 149 4.90 -6.48 -4.49
C ALA A 149 3.81 -5.85 -5.36
N LEU A 150 2.97 -4.99 -4.79
CA LEU A 150 1.95 -4.25 -5.54
C LEU A 150 2.59 -3.33 -6.60
N ALA A 151 3.63 -2.58 -6.22
CA ALA A 151 4.37 -1.74 -7.16
C ALA A 151 4.91 -2.54 -8.36
N ARG A 152 5.53 -3.69 -8.09
CA ARG A 152 6.06 -4.58 -9.15
C ARG A 152 4.96 -5.16 -10.03
N LEU A 153 3.81 -5.52 -9.47
CA LEU A 153 2.66 -6.00 -10.24
C LEU A 153 2.10 -4.90 -11.14
N LEU A 154 1.95 -3.68 -10.64
CA LEU A 154 1.50 -2.54 -11.45
C LEU A 154 2.51 -2.20 -12.56
N MET A 155 3.80 -2.17 -12.28
CA MET A 155 4.83 -2.03 -13.32
C MET A 155 4.72 -3.13 -14.37
N LYS A 156 4.47 -4.38 -13.95
CA LYS A 156 4.29 -5.52 -14.84
C LYS A 156 3.07 -5.36 -15.75
N THR A 157 2.05 -4.64 -15.30
CA THR A 157 0.84 -4.34 -16.07
C THR A 157 0.91 -3.02 -16.84
N GLY A 158 2.09 -2.40 -16.93
CA GLY A 158 2.36 -1.26 -17.80
C GLY A 158 2.17 0.12 -17.17
N TYR A 159 1.91 0.21 -15.86
CA TYR A 159 1.86 1.50 -15.15
C TYR A 159 3.25 2.08 -14.93
N GLU A 160 3.34 3.40 -14.98
CA GLU A 160 4.50 4.16 -14.50
C GLU A 160 4.36 4.36 -12.99
N VAL A 161 5.07 3.55 -12.21
CA VAL A 161 4.94 3.52 -10.75
C VAL A 161 6.07 4.29 -10.09
N CYS A 162 5.72 5.20 -9.18
CA CYS A 162 6.63 5.88 -8.27
C CYS A 162 6.45 5.32 -6.85
N LYS A 163 7.50 4.75 -6.28
CA LYS A 163 7.53 4.22 -4.91
C LYS A 163 8.03 5.31 -3.97
N GLU A 164 7.22 5.71 -3.01
CA GLU A 164 7.48 6.85 -2.16
C GLU A 164 7.45 6.48 -0.67
N TYR A 165 8.38 7.10 0.08
CA TYR A 165 8.47 7.01 1.52
C TYR A 165 8.33 8.40 2.11
N TYR A 166 7.33 8.62 2.97
CA TYR A 166 7.15 9.87 3.71
C TYR A 166 7.96 9.87 5.00
N ILE A 167 8.84 10.85 5.15
CA ILE A 167 9.69 11.01 6.34
C ILE A 167 9.01 11.96 7.31
N ASN A 168 8.50 11.44 8.42
CA ASN A 168 7.95 12.24 9.53
C ASN A 168 9.10 12.89 10.33
N ASP A 169 9.80 13.87 9.75
CA ASP A 169 10.95 14.58 10.34
C ASP A 169 10.61 15.97 10.92
N ALA A 170 9.31 16.29 10.98
CA ALA A 170 8.78 17.44 11.68
C ALA A 170 8.04 16.98 12.95
N GLY A 171 8.22 17.64 14.07
CA GLY A 171 7.47 17.38 15.28
C GLY A 171 8.27 16.81 16.45
N SER A 172 7.59 16.66 17.58
CA SER A 172 8.22 16.41 18.90
C SER A 172 9.01 15.09 19.00
N GLN A 173 8.63 14.08 18.22
CA GLN A 173 9.33 12.78 18.28
C GLN A 173 10.78 12.88 17.79
N VAL A 174 11.01 13.66 16.74
CA VAL A 174 12.37 13.90 16.22
C VAL A 174 13.18 14.81 17.12
N ASP A 175 12.52 15.75 17.81
CA ASP A 175 13.18 16.58 18.81
C ASP A 175 13.64 15.73 20.01
N ILE A 176 12.80 14.79 20.46
CA ILE A 176 13.16 13.82 21.51
C ILE A 176 14.30 12.92 21.04
N LEU A 177 14.28 12.48 19.76
CA LEU A 177 15.37 11.70 19.19
C LEU A 177 16.70 12.46 19.26
N GLY A 178 16.72 13.70 18.79
CA GLY A 178 17.92 14.55 18.84
C GLY A 178 18.43 14.75 20.28
N LYS A 179 17.52 15.01 21.22
CA LYS A 179 17.88 15.11 22.66
C LYS A 179 18.47 13.81 23.19
N SER A 180 17.87 12.67 22.85
CA SER A 180 18.37 11.34 23.27
C SER A 180 19.76 11.06 22.71
N THR A 181 20.00 11.41 21.45
CA THR A 181 21.32 11.29 20.81
C THR A 181 22.34 12.20 21.47
N PHE A 182 21.96 13.42 21.87
CA PHE A 182 22.87 14.33 22.59
C PHE A 182 23.26 13.78 23.97
N LEU A 183 22.32 13.14 24.68
CA LEU A 183 22.68 12.48 25.97
C LEU A 183 23.68 11.33 25.74
N ARG A 184 23.53 10.53 24.67
CA ARG A 184 24.52 9.51 24.33
C ARG A 184 25.88 10.09 23.91
N TYR A 185 25.88 11.25 23.25
CA TYR A 185 27.10 11.98 22.91
C TYR A 185 27.86 12.44 24.15
N GLN A 186 27.17 12.96 25.18
CA GLN A 186 27.77 13.32 26.47
C GLN A 186 28.34 12.08 27.20
N GLU A 187 27.57 10.96 27.20
CA GLU A 187 28.04 9.69 27.78
C GLU A 187 29.36 9.22 27.13
N ILE A 188 29.49 9.27 25.80
CA ILE A 188 30.70 8.87 25.08
C ILE A 188 31.87 9.80 25.38
N LEU A 189 31.61 11.08 25.63
CA LEU A 189 32.66 12.05 26.02
C LEU A 189 33.08 12.00 27.50
N GLY A 190 32.54 11.00 28.25
CA GLY A 190 32.99 10.69 29.61
C GLY A 190 32.09 11.25 30.71
N ASP A 191 30.88 11.65 30.43
CA ASP A 191 29.87 11.98 31.45
C ASP A 191 29.11 10.73 31.91
N ASP A 192 29.65 10.02 32.88
CA ASP A 192 29.06 8.80 33.46
C ASP A 192 27.79 9.07 34.29
N SER A 193 27.45 10.34 34.54
CA SER A 193 26.24 10.72 35.29
C SER A 193 24.97 10.72 34.44
N ILE A 194 25.07 10.52 33.12
CA ILE A 194 23.97 10.59 32.20
C ILE A 194 22.98 9.45 32.43
N VAL A 195 21.73 9.81 32.70
CA VAL A 195 20.57 8.90 32.75
C VAL A 195 19.62 9.33 31.65
N ILE A 196 19.17 8.36 30.85
CA ILE A 196 18.16 8.61 29.80
C ILE A 196 16.80 8.79 30.48
N PRO A 197 16.16 9.98 30.39
CA PRO A 197 14.89 10.22 31.06
C PRO A 197 13.73 9.42 30.44
N ASP A 198 12.70 9.20 31.22
CA ASP A 198 11.45 8.62 30.72
C ASP A 198 10.88 9.41 29.53
N GLY A 199 10.38 8.70 28.54
CA GLY A 199 9.87 9.32 27.31
C GLY A 199 10.94 9.60 26.23
N HIS A 200 12.23 9.43 26.55
CA HIS A 200 13.33 9.50 25.59
C HIS A 200 13.60 8.10 24.97
N TYR A 201 14.42 8.05 23.91
CA TYR A 201 14.78 6.81 23.25
C TYR A 201 16.03 6.19 23.88
N PRO A 202 15.93 5.02 24.55
CA PRO A 202 17.08 4.41 25.24
C PRO A 202 17.93 3.51 24.33
N GLY A 203 17.50 3.24 23.08
CA GLY A 203 18.08 2.23 22.21
C GLY A 203 19.59 2.38 21.97
N ALA A 204 20.29 1.23 21.90
CA ALA A 204 21.74 1.18 21.70
C ALA A 204 22.18 1.81 20.35
N TYR A 205 21.30 1.76 19.33
CA TYR A 205 21.56 2.39 18.02
C TYR A 205 21.90 3.88 18.10
N LEU A 206 21.49 4.59 19.16
CA LEU A 206 21.84 6.00 19.36
C LEU A 206 23.31 6.18 19.82
N LYS A 207 23.92 5.15 20.40
CA LYS A 207 25.35 5.21 20.75
C LYS A 207 26.21 5.21 19.48
N ASP A 208 25.82 4.43 18.46
CA ASP A 208 26.54 4.40 17.19
C ASP A 208 26.50 5.79 16.53
N ILE A 209 25.30 6.41 16.47
CA ILE A 209 25.12 7.76 15.93
C ILE A 209 25.93 8.79 16.72
N ALA A 210 25.90 8.72 18.05
CA ALA A 210 26.64 9.62 18.90
C ALA A 210 28.15 9.45 18.71
N ALA A 211 28.66 8.22 18.55
CA ALA A 211 30.05 7.95 18.26
C ALA A 211 30.52 8.57 16.94
N GLU A 212 29.71 8.46 15.87
CA GLU A 212 30.00 9.12 14.59
C GLU A 212 30.06 10.65 14.71
N ILE A 213 29.17 11.24 15.53
CA ILE A 213 29.20 12.69 15.79
C ILE A 213 30.47 13.07 16.58
N VAL A 214 30.88 12.23 17.53
CA VAL A 214 32.14 12.46 18.27
C VAL A 214 33.35 12.35 17.33
N GLU A 215 33.38 11.36 16.46
CA GLU A 215 34.46 11.20 15.49
C GLU A 215 34.56 12.41 14.56
N LYS A 216 33.43 12.94 14.10
CA LYS A 216 33.38 14.05 13.15
C LYS A 216 33.65 15.41 13.78
N ASP A 217 33.02 15.69 14.91
CA ASP A 217 32.94 17.02 15.52
C ASP A 217 33.66 17.14 16.86
N GLY A 218 34.22 16.04 17.42
CA GLY A 218 34.87 16.03 18.73
C GLY A 218 33.91 16.44 19.86
N ASN A 219 34.33 17.34 20.73
CA ASN A 219 33.54 17.88 21.85
C ASN A 219 32.85 19.21 21.54
N LYS A 220 32.84 19.64 20.29
CA LYS A 220 32.33 20.95 19.81
C LYS A 220 30.94 21.30 20.36
N TRP A 221 30.05 20.33 20.45
CA TRP A 221 28.65 20.56 20.78
C TRP A 221 28.39 20.76 22.28
N LEU A 222 29.38 20.48 23.16
CA LEU A 222 29.24 20.76 24.59
C LEU A 222 29.19 22.26 24.90
N SER A 223 29.85 23.08 24.07
CA SER A 223 29.94 24.54 24.26
C SER A 223 28.96 25.36 23.45
N ARG A 224 28.15 24.72 22.58
CA ARG A 224 27.16 25.41 21.75
C ARG A 224 25.85 25.70 22.48
N SER A 225 25.08 26.67 21.96
CA SER A 225 23.74 26.99 22.52
C SER A 225 22.82 25.79 22.44
N VAL A 226 21.75 25.81 23.26
CA VAL A 226 20.75 24.73 23.26
C VAL A 226 20.04 24.62 21.88
N GLU A 227 19.79 25.76 21.25
CA GLU A 227 19.13 25.85 19.94
C GLU A 227 20.02 25.24 18.84
N GLU A 228 21.31 25.65 18.77
CA GLU A 228 22.24 25.15 17.76
C GLU A 228 22.43 23.63 17.87
N ARG A 229 22.66 23.12 19.09
CA ARG A 229 22.84 21.68 19.30
C ARG A 229 21.56 20.88 19.05
N SER A 230 20.38 21.40 19.43
CA SER A 230 19.10 20.72 19.20
C SER A 230 18.82 20.56 17.71
N ASP A 231 19.06 21.61 16.91
CA ASP A 231 18.88 21.53 15.46
C ASP A 231 19.90 20.58 14.82
N ALA A 232 21.17 20.64 15.24
CA ALA A 232 22.22 19.78 14.72
C ALA A 232 21.93 18.29 15.04
N PHE A 233 21.68 17.96 16.31
CA PHE A 233 21.44 16.58 16.72
C PHE A 233 20.16 16.00 16.12
N ARG A 234 19.11 16.81 15.95
CA ARG A 234 17.92 16.39 15.20
C ARG A 234 18.26 16.03 13.77
N LYS A 235 18.98 16.88 13.04
CA LYS A 235 19.40 16.64 11.65
C LYS A 235 20.27 15.40 11.53
N TYR A 236 21.31 15.28 12.35
CA TYR A 236 22.19 14.11 12.34
C TYR A 236 21.42 12.82 12.63
N SER A 237 20.60 12.83 13.67
CA SER A 237 19.85 11.63 14.05
C SER A 237 18.87 11.18 12.97
N VAL A 238 18.15 12.12 12.35
CA VAL A 238 17.23 11.79 11.25
C VAL A 238 18.00 11.26 10.05
N GLN A 239 19.08 11.91 9.65
CA GLN A 239 19.89 11.46 8.52
C GLN A 239 20.40 10.04 8.73
N MET A 240 21.03 9.77 9.88
CA MET A 240 21.58 8.45 10.19
C MET A 240 20.49 7.38 10.29
N MET A 241 19.32 7.72 10.88
CA MET A 241 18.18 6.80 10.90
C MET A 241 17.65 6.52 9.52
N MET A 242 17.60 7.49 8.61
CA MET A 242 17.16 7.26 7.24
C MET A 242 18.15 6.41 6.45
N GLU A 243 19.44 6.50 6.73
CA GLU A 243 20.45 5.59 6.14
C GLU A 243 20.23 4.14 6.62
N LYS A 244 19.95 3.93 7.92
CA LYS A 244 19.56 2.61 8.44
C LYS A 244 18.26 2.10 7.82
N VAL A 245 17.22 2.95 7.73
CA VAL A 245 15.93 2.59 7.10
C VAL A 245 16.13 2.16 5.65
N LYS A 246 16.96 2.87 4.89
CA LYS A 246 17.30 2.51 3.51
C LYS A 246 18.04 1.16 3.45
N ALA A 247 18.98 0.92 4.34
CA ALA A 247 19.69 -0.34 4.45
C ALA A 247 18.74 -1.51 4.79
N ASP A 248 17.83 -1.31 5.74
CA ASP A 248 16.80 -2.29 6.12
C ASP A 248 15.92 -2.65 4.91
N LEU A 249 15.44 -1.64 4.16
CA LEU A 249 14.64 -1.85 2.94
C LEU A 249 15.43 -2.59 1.86
N ASN A 250 16.68 -2.19 1.62
CA ASN A 250 17.57 -2.84 0.65
C ASN A 250 17.82 -4.31 1.01
N SER A 251 17.91 -4.66 2.31
CA SER A 251 18.07 -6.04 2.76
C SER A 251 16.89 -6.92 2.35
N LEU A 252 15.69 -6.34 2.21
CA LEU A 252 14.49 -6.97 1.66
C LEU A 252 14.42 -6.91 0.13
N GLY A 253 15.37 -6.27 -0.55
CA GLY A 253 15.35 -6.02 -2.00
C GLY A 253 14.32 -4.97 -2.41
N ILE A 254 14.09 -3.98 -1.55
CA ILE A 254 13.16 -2.87 -1.75
C ILE A 254 13.95 -1.57 -1.88
N GLU A 255 13.71 -0.87 -2.97
CA GLU A 255 14.26 0.47 -3.24
C GLU A 255 13.10 1.44 -3.45
N MET A 256 13.18 2.62 -2.81
CA MET A 256 12.24 3.70 -2.99
C MET A 256 12.76 4.69 -4.03
N ASP A 257 11.86 5.24 -4.84
CA ASP A 257 12.21 6.24 -5.85
C ASP A 257 12.29 7.64 -5.22
N ILE A 258 11.43 7.92 -4.24
CA ILE A 258 11.34 9.22 -3.56
C ILE A 258 11.29 9.05 -2.04
N PHE A 259 11.99 9.94 -1.35
CA PHE A 259 11.89 10.15 0.09
C PHE A 259 11.43 11.59 0.35
N SER A 260 10.18 11.78 0.72
CA SER A 260 9.56 13.09 0.94
C SER A 260 9.63 13.50 2.41
N SER A 261 10.23 14.66 2.69
CA SER A 261 10.38 15.21 4.04
C SER A 261 9.19 16.09 4.40
N GLU A 262 8.51 15.77 5.51
CA GLU A 262 7.45 16.60 6.09
C GLU A 262 7.96 18.01 6.40
N ARG A 263 9.14 18.10 6.99
CA ARG A 263 9.79 19.39 7.32
C ARG A 263 10.01 20.24 6.08
N SER A 264 10.54 19.65 5.01
CA SER A 264 10.77 20.36 3.76
C SER A 264 9.46 20.86 3.15
N LEU A 265 8.41 20.05 3.19
CA LEU A 265 7.08 20.41 2.72
C LEU A 265 6.51 21.60 3.50
N ILE A 266 6.61 21.59 4.83
CA ILE A 266 6.16 22.71 5.67
C ILE A 266 6.98 23.96 5.39
N GLN A 267 8.31 23.87 5.32
CA GLN A 267 9.20 25.01 5.07
C GLN A 267 9.02 25.64 3.69
N SER A 268 8.59 24.86 2.70
CA SER A 268 8.28 25.35 1.35
C SER A 268 6.90 26.01 1.23
N GLY A 269 6.12 26.13 2.32
CA GLY A 269 4.79 26.70 2.31
C GLY A 269 3.71 25.75 1.77
N GLY A 270 3.98 24.43 1.73
CA GLY A 270 3.03 23.44 1.23
C GLY A 270 1.70 23.45 2.00
N VAL A 271 1.76 23.59 3.32
CA VAL A 271 0.56 23.67 4.17
C VAL A 271 -0.24 24.95 3.87
N ASP A 272 0.44 26.09 3.77
CA ASP A 272 -0.24 27.37 3.49
C ASP A 272 -0.93 27.35 2.12
N SER A 273 -0.30 26.73 1.11
CA SER A 273 -0.90 26.55 -0.22
C SER A 273 -2.21 25.79 -0.18
N VAL A 274 -2.26 24.69 0.57
CA VAL A 274 -3.48 23.88 0.72
C VAL A 274 -4.56 24.62 1.47
N LEU A 275 -4.20 25.36 2.50
CA LEU A 275 -5.15 26.16 3.26
C LEU A 275 -5.79 27.26 2.40
N SER A 276 -4.98 27.94 1.57
CA SER A 276 -5.51 28.92 0.62
C SER A 276 -6.53 28.29 -0.33
N ILE A 277 -6.28 27.09 -0.85
CA ILE A 277 -7.22 26.35 -1.70
C ILE A 277 -8.53 26.06 -0.95
N LEU A 278 -8.43 25.57 0.28
CA LEU A 278 -9.62 25.26 1.08
C LEU A 278 -10.40 26.52 1.47
N GLU A 279 -9.75 27.65 1.70
CA GLU A 279 -10.38 28.96 1.95
C GLU A 279 -11.08 29.49 0.71
N GLU A 280 -10.41 29.55 -0.44
CA GLU A 280 -10.98 29.99 -1.71
C GLU A 280 -12.22 29.19 -2.11
N ARG A 281 -12.28 27.93 -1.70
CA ARG A 281 -13.43 27.04 -1.89
C ARG A 281 -14.49 27.14 -0.79
N GLU A 282 -14.32 28.05 0.16
CA GLU A 282 -15.22 28.19 1.32
C GLU A 282 -15.41 26.89 2.13
N LEU A 283 -14.38 26.04 2.17
CA LEU A 283 -14.39 24.74 2.84
C LEU A 283 -13.90 24.81 4.28
N LEU A 284 -13.44 25.97 4.76
CA LEU A 284 -13.03 26.20 6.14
C LEU A 284 -14.05 27.05 6.88
N TYR A 285 -14.25 26.75 8.17
CA TYR A 285 -15.13 27.53 9.05
C TYR A 285 -14.70 27.39 10.52
N GLU A 286 -15.14 28.34 11.35
CA GLU A 286 -14.98 28.23 12.81
C GLU A 286 -16.15 27.45 13.39
N GLY A 287 -15.85 26.39 14.13
CA GLY A 287 -16.86 25.51 14.71
C GLY A 287 -16.38 24.76 15.94
N VAL A 288 -17.28 24.06 16.59
CA VAL A 288 -17.00 23.22 17.76
C VAL A 288 -17.30 21.78 17.40
N LEU A 289 -16.34 20.89 17.63
CA LEU A 289 -16.54 19.45 17.44
C LEU A 289 -17.15 18.82 18.69
N ASP A 290 -17.98 17.80 18.49
CA ASP A 290 -18.44 16.95 19.57
C ASP A 290 -17.29 16.17 20.21
N PRO A 291 -17.40 15.75 21.48
CA PRO A 291 -16.40 14.92 22.12
C PRO A 291 -16.20 13.59 21.37
N PRO A 292 -14.96 13.06 21.24
CA PRO A 292 -14.70 11.81 20.58
C PRO A 292 -15.55 10.68 21.16
N LYS A 293 -16.22 9.89 20.30
CA LYS A 293 -17.00 8.72 20.73
C LYS A 293 -16.14 7.76 21.53
N GLY A 294 -16.59 7.38 22.74
CA GLY A 294 -15.92 6.40 23.60
C GLY A 294 -14.88 6.95 24.59
N LYS A 295 -14.59 8.24 24.56
CA LYS A 295 -13.81 8.94 25.60
C LYS A 295 -14.58 10.14 26.11
N GLN A 296 -15.50 9.93 27.05
CA GLN A 296 -15.91 11.02 27.94
C GLN A 296 -14.70 11.31 28.85
N SER A 297 -13.79 12.15 28.37
CA SER A 297 -12.76 12.68 29.27
C SER A 297 -13.44 13.76 30.11
N GLU A 298 -13.37 13.64 31.42
CA GLU A 298 -13.80 14.65 32.39
C GLU A 298 -13.17 16.04 32.13
N ASN A 299 -12.18 16.10 31.23
CA ASN A 299 -11.44 17.27 30.81
C ASN A 299 -11.75 17.74 29.38
N TRP A 300 -12.85 17.31 28.76
CA TRP A 300 -13.24 17.85 27.45
C TRP A 300 -13.70 19.29 27.58
N ILE A 301 -12.98 20.23 27.01
CA ILE A 301 -13.37 21.63 26.92
C ILE A 301 -13.85 21.92 25.51
N SER A 302 -15.14 22.20 25.37
CA SER A 302 -15.74 22.69 24.13
C SER A 302 -15.14 24.06 23.78
N ARG A 303 -14.50 24.15 22.62
CA ARG A 303 -13.88 25.42 22.16
C ARG A 303 -13.91 25.51 20.63
N PRO A 304 -14.06 26.71 20.08
CA PRO A 304 -13.99 26.93 18.64
C PRO A 304 -12.64 26.52 18.09
N GLN A 305 -12.67 25.88 16.92
CA GLN A 305 -11.51 25.44 16.15
C GLN A 305 -11.76 25.73 14.68
N ARG A 306 -10.70 25.87 13.91
CA ARG A 306 -10.81 25.98 12.47
C ARG A 306 -11.02 24.59 11.88
N LEU A 307 -12.19 24.37 11.26
CA LEU A 307 -12.67 23.09 10.78
C LEU A 307 -12.71 23.07 9.25
N PHE A 308 -12.38 21.91 8.69
CA PHE A 308 -12.56 21.59 7.28
C PHE A 308 -13.87 20.79 7.10
N LYS A 309 -14.70 21.20 6.14
CA LYS A 309 -15.98 20.57 5.77
C LYS A 309 -15.77 19.22 5.05
N SER A 310 -15.08 18.29 5.69
CA SER A 310 -14.74 16.99 5.10
C SER A 310 -15.97 16.11 4.85
N THR A 311 -17.08 16.36 5.53
CA THR A 311 -18.35 15.65 5.32
C THR A 311 -18.92 15.86 3.92
N LEU A 312 -18.63 16.98 3.26
CA LEU A 312 -19.05 17.24 1.87
C LEU A 312 -18.36 16.28 0.86
N PHE A 313 -17.28 15.62 1.28
CA PHE A 313 -16.46 14.73 0.45
C PHE A 313 -16.46 13.28 0.96
N GLY A 314 -17.41 12.93 1.85
CA GLY A 314 -17.63 11.54 2.27
C GLY A 314 -17.01 11.13 3.61
N ASP A 315 -16.42 12.05 4.38
CA ASP A 315 -16.03 11.77 5.78
C ASP A 315 -17.27 11.72 6.70
N ASP A 316 -17.13 11.11 7.85
CA ASP A 316 -18.22 10.93 8.81
C ASP A 316 -18.46 12.20 9.66
N VAL A 317 -17.46 13.05 9.86
CA VAL A 317 -17.53 14.32 10.60
C VAL A 317 -16.50 15.31 10.05
N ASP A 318 -16.76 16.62 10.20
CA ASP A 318 -15.81 17.67 9.86
C ASP A 318 -14.58 17.61 10.77
N ARG A 319 -13.42 18.08 10.28
CA ARG A 319 -12.14 17.86 10.95
C ARG A 319 -11.41 19.16 11.28
N ALA A 320 -10.85 19.20 12.49
CA ALA A 320 -9.96 20.28 12.87
C ALA A 320 -8.67 20.27 12.05
N ILE A 321 -8.38 21.40 11.39
CA ILE A 321 -7.17 21.59 10.60
C ILE A 321 -6.12 22.40 11.35
N GLN A 322 -6.54 23.20 12.34
CA GLN A 322 -5.69 24.03 13.19
C GLN A 322 -5.96 23.76 14.66
N LYS A 323 -4.90 23.72 15.46
CA LYS A 323 -5.01 23.62 16.93
C LYS A 323 -5.32 24.98 17.53
N THR A 324 -5.72 24.98 18.79
CA THR A 324 -6.07 26.20 19.54
C THR A 324 -4.91 27.14 19.81
N ASP A 325 -3.67 26.64 19.77
CA ASP A 325 -2.46 27.45 19.86
C ASP A 325 -2.05 28.07 18.52
N GLY A 326 -2.87 27.91 17.48
CA GLY A 326 -2.62 28.40 16.13
C GLY A 326 -1.69 27.49 15.30
N SER A 327 -1.11 26.43 15.88
CA SER A 327 -0.31 25.48 15.12
C SER A 327 -1.18 24.52 14.28
N TRP A 328 -0.62 24.01 13.20
CA TRP A 328 -1.32 23.07 12.33
C TRP A 328 -1.46 21.70 12.98
N THR A 329 -2.54 21.00 12.64
CA THR A 329 -2.68 19.58 12.97
C THR A 329 -1.83 18.75 12.02
N TYR A 330 -1.53 17.50 12.39
CA TYR A 330 -0.91 16.54 11.46
C TYR A 330 -1.72 16.35 10.18
N PHE A 331 -3.03 16.46 10.29
CA PHE A 331 -3.93 16.35 9.16
C PHE A 331 -3.69 17.42 8.08
N ALA A 332 -3.35 18.64 8.47
CA ALA A 332 -3.01 19.71 7.53
C ALA A 332 -1.72 19.38 6.74
N SER A 333 -0.71 18.83 7.40
CA SER A 333 0.53 18.38 6.74
C SER A 333 0.26 17.21 5.80
N ASP A 334 -0.58 16.26 6.21
CA ASP A 334 -0.93 15.10 5.38
C ASP A 334 -1.70 15.52 4.11
N ILE A 335 -2.62 16.50 4.23
CA ILE A 335 -3.32 17.07 3.05
C ILE A 335 -2.30 17.73 2.10
N ALA A 336 -1.39 18.53 2.64
CA ALA A 336 -0.38 19.21 1.85
C ALA A 336 0.54 18.22 1.10
N TYR A 337 0.86 17.11 1.73
CA TYR A 337 1.67 16.07 1.16
C TYR A 337 0.96 15.36 -0.01
N HIS A 338 -0.30 15.00 0.13
CA HIS A 338 -1.07 14.40 -0.96
C HIS A 338 -1.31 15.40 -2.10
N TYR A 339 -1.51 16.68 -1.77
CA TYR A 339 -1.59 17.73 -2.79
C TYR A 339 -0.25 17.91 -3.54
N ASP A 340 0.89 17.73 -2.86
CA ASP A 340 2.20 17.71 -3.53
C ASP A 340 2.34 16.53 -4.50
N LYS A 341 1.88 15.33 -4.15
CA LYS A 341 1.80 14.19 -5.07
C LYS A 341 0.98 14.55 -6.32
N TYR A 342 -0.21 15.17 -6.13
CA TYR A 342 -1.05 15.63 -7.24
C TYR A 342 -0.33 16.66 -8.14
N LYS A 343 0.33 17.66 -7.57
CA LYS A 343 1.13 18.64 -8.33
C LYS A 343 2.26 18.02 -9.15
N ARG A 344 2.81 16.91 -8.70
CA ARG A 344 3.81 16.11 -9.43
C ARG A 344 3.20 15.24 -10.53
N GLY A 345 1.87 15.30 -10.73
CA GLY A 345 1.14 14.59 -11.79
C GLY A 345 0.70 13.18 -11.42
N PHE A 346 0.62 12.85 -10.12
CA PHE A 346 0.06 11.59 -9.67
C PHE A 346 -1.43 11.76 -9.37
N TYR A 347 -2.27 11.38 -10.31
CA TYR A 347 -3.73 11.42 -10.16
C TYR A 347 -4.29 10.14 -9.53
N GLU A 348 -3.56 9.05 -9.57
CA GLU A 348 -3.86 7.79 -8.89
C GLU A 348 -2.81 7.58 -7.78
N MET A 349 -3.24 7.58 -6.52
CA MET A 349 -2.39 7.41 -5.33
C MET A 349 -2.83 6.17 -4.57
N ILE A 350 -1.87 5.38 -4.12
CA ILE A 350 -2.11 4.19 -3.29
C ILE A 350 -1.24 4.29 -2.04
N ASP A 351 -1.87 4.25 -0.87
CA ASP A 351 -1.16 4.22 0.39
C ASP A 351 -1.34 2.86 1.08
N ILE A 352 -0.26 2.33 1.63
CA ILE A 352 -0.26 1.08 2.40
C ILE A 352 -0.12 1.42 3.88
N TRP A 353 -1.23 1.31 4.62
CA TRP A 353 -1.28 1.66 6.04
C TRP A 353 -1.45 0.45 6.95
N GLY A 354 -1.00 0.57 8.20
CA GLY A 354 -1.31 -0.37 9.26
C GLY A 354 -2.79 -0.32 9.66
N ALA A 355 -3.30 -1.42 10.23
CA ALA A 355 -4.71 -1.55 10.62
C ALA A 355 -5.15 -0.55 11.69
N ASP A 356 -4.22 0.00 12.47
CA ASP A 356 -4.44 1.06 13.44
C ASP A 356 -4.83 2.41 12.80
N HIS A 357 -4.57 2.61 11.52
CA HIS A 357 -4.93 3.80 10.74
C HIS A 357 -6.27 3.67 9.98
N GLY A 358 -7.01 2.55 10.12
CA GLY A 358 -8.26 2.32 9.38
C GLY A 358 -9.30 3.44 9.51
N GLY A 359 -9.42 4.06 10.70
CA GLY A 359 -10.31 5.19 10.94
C GLY A 359 -9.88 6.52 10.29
N TYR A 360 -8.68 6.57 9.69
CA TYR A 360 -8.15 7.77 9.04
C TYR A 360 -8.41 7.79 7.52
N VAL A 361 -8.80 6.65 6.94
CA VAL A 361 -8.95 6.46 5.49
C VAL A 361 -9.93 7.46 4.87
N LYS A 362 -11.18 7.47 5.33
CA LYS A 362 -12.21 8.37 4.78
C LYS A 362 -11.82 9.84 4.90
N ARG A 363 -11.18 10.21 6.01
CA ARG A 363 -10.69 11.57 6.26
C ARG A 363 -9.69 12.00 5.19
N MET A 364 -8.70 11.15 4.87
CA MET A 364 -7.71 11.47 3.85
C MET A 364 -8.29 11.46 2.44
N GLN A 365 -9.13 10.48 2.12
CA GLN A 365 -9.84 10.44 0.83
C GLN A 365 -10.67 11.71 0.60
N SER A 366 -11.43 12.14 1.61
CA SER A 366 -12.21 13.39 1.55
C SER A 366 -11.32 14.61 1.32
N ALA A 367 -10.17 14.66 1.98
CA ALA A 367 -9.25 15.78 1.84
C ALA A 367 -8.60 15.80 0.44
N VAL A 368 -8.17 14.65 -0.07
CA VAL A 368 -7.61 14.54 -1.42
C VAL A 368 -8.64 15.00 -2.45
N ASN A 369 -9.87 14.50 -2.40
CA ASN A 369 -10.94 14.93 -3.30
C ASN A 369 -11.16 16.45 -3.25
N ALA A 370 -11.17 17.02 -2.03
CA ALA A 370 -11.36 18.46 -1.84
C ALA A 370 -10.23 19.29 -2.47
N VAL A 371 -8.96 18.98 -2.22
CA VAL A 371 -7.85 19.82 -2.67
C VAL A 371 -7.45 19.58 -4.13
N THR A 372 -7.87 18.47 -4.72
CA THR A 372 -7.61 18.12 -6.12
C THR A 372 -8.81 18.30 -7.04
N PHE A 373 -9.92 18.87 -6.53
CA PHE A 373 -11.14 19.10 -7.31
C PHE A 373 -11.72 17.81 -7.91
N ASP A 374 -11.63 16.70 -7.17
CA ASP A 374 -12.00 15.33 -7.58
C ASP A 374 -11.21 14.80 -8.81
N GLU A 375 -10.11 15.45 -9.19
CA GLU A 375 -9.26 15.00 -10.29
C GLU A 375 -8.31 13.87 -9.91
N ALA A 376 -7.98 13.73 -8.62
CA ALA A 376 -7.13 12.65 -8.12
C ALA A 376 -7.87 11.75 -7.14
N THR A 377 -7.43 10.51 -7.06
CA THR A 377 -7.99 9.48 -6.15
C THR A 377 -6.92 8.95 -5.21
N LEU A 378 -7.31 8.70 -3.96
CA LEU A 378 -6.51 8.00 -2.97
C LEU A 378 -7.15 6.65 -2.64
N ASP A 379 -6.46 5.56 -2.96
CA ASP A 379 -6.81 4.21 -2.54
C ASP A 379 -5.93 3.79 -1.36
N VAL A 380 -6.51 3.31 -0.28
CA VAL A 380 -5.77 2.90 0.92
C VAL A 380 -5.91 1.40 1.13
N LYS A 381 -4.78 0.71 1.14
CA LYS A 381 -4.71 -0.72 1.45
C LYS A 381 -4.29 -0.92 2.90
N ILE A 382 -5.16 -1.52 3.68
CA ILE A 382 -4.91 -1.78 5.11
C ILE A 382 -4.19 -3.11 5.29
N CYS A 383 -2.99 -3.05 5.87
CA CYS A 383 -2.22 -4.21 6.27
C CYS A 383 -2.47 -4.56 7.74
N GLN A 384 -2.78 -5.83 8.01
CA GLN A 384 -2.97 -6.33 9.37
C GLN A 384 -1.66 -6.33 10.17
N ILE A 385 -1.79 -6.15 11.48
CA ILE A 385 -0.66 -6.15 12.42
C ILE A 385 0.05 -7.51 12.40
N VAL A 386 1.39 -7.47 12.40
CA VAL A 386 2.22 -8.68 12.55
C VAL A 386 2.50 -8.94 14.01
N HIS A 387 2.20 -10.13 14.46
CA HIS A 387 2.59 -10.60 15.79
C HIS A 387 3.79 -11.54 15.67
N MET A 388 4.88 -11.19 16.33
CA MET A 388 6.05 -12.04 16.43
C MET A 388 6.00 -12.83 17.71
N LEU A 389 6.31 -14.11 17.63
CA LEU A 389 6.39 -15.02 18.78
C LEU A 389 7.84 -15.53 18.91
N LYS A 390 8.37 -15.50 20.11
CA LYS A 390 9.63 -16.17 20.49
C LYS A 390 9.29 -17.17 21.57
N ASP A 391 9.55 -18.45 21.33
CA ASP A 391 9.23 -19.55 22.23
C ASP A 391 7.72 -19.55 22.64
N GLY A 392 6.83 -19.26 21.67
CA GLY A 392 5.38 -19.20 21.88
C GLY A 392 4.87 -17.96 22.62
N LYS A 393 5.73 -17.01 22.99
CA LYS A 393 5.37 -15.77 23.70
C LYS A 393 5.44 -14.57 22.77
N PRO A 394 4.48 -13.63 22.83
CA PRO A 394 4.52 -12.40 22.04
C PRO A 394 5.75 -11.55 22.37
N VAL A 395 6.47 -11.12 21.33
CA VAL A 395 7.57 -10.15 21.45
C VAL A 395 7.02 -8.75 21.31
N ARG A 396 7.39 -7.82 22.21
CA ARG A 396 7.01 -6.41 22.10
C ARG A 396 7.74 -5.76 20.94
N MET A 397 7.00 -4.95 20.17
CA MET A 397 7.50 -4.25 18.97
C MET A 397 7.45 -2.73 19.18
N SER A 398 8.14 -2.22 20.22
CA SER A 398 8.12 -0.79 20.55
C SER A 398 9.52 -0.21 20.67
N LYS A 399 9.87 0.79 19.85
CA LYS A 399 11.13 1.53 19.91
C LYS A 399 11.36 2.21 21.27
N ARG A 400 10.29 2.56 21.99
CA ARG A 400 10.36 3.16 23.34
C ARG A 400 10.78 2.19 24.42
N SER A 401 10.56 0.89 24.20
CA SER A 401 11.03 -0.13 25.17
C SER A 401 12.52 -0.43 25.04
N GLY A 402 13.16 0.02 23.95
CA GLY A 402 14.59 -0.18 23.68
C GLY A 402 14.94 -1.59 23.17
N ASP A 403 14.03 -2.54 23.31
CA ASP A 403 14.24 -3.95 22.93
C ASP A 403 13.13 -4.40 21.98
N PHE A 404 13.48 -4.63 20.71
CA PHE A 404 12.55 -5.04 19.65
C PHE A 404 13.30 -5.77 18.54
N VAL A 405 12.60 -6.64 17.82
CA VAL A 405 13.17 -7.40 16.69
C VAL A 405 13.20 -6.51 15.44
N THR A 406 14.38 -6.28 14.90
CA THR A 406 14.57 -5.48 13.68
C THR A 406 14.29 -6.31 12.42
N ILE A 407 14.17 -5.62 11.27
CA ILE A 407 14.11 -6.29 9.96
C ILE A 407 15.42 -7.06 9.71
N GLU A 408 16.56 -6.48 10.07
CA GLU A 408 17.88 -7.10 9.94
C GLU A 408 17.96 -8.44 10.70
N ASP A 409 17.45 -8.49 11.94
CA ASP A 409 17.40 -9.72 12.73
C ASP A 409 16.59 -10.82 12.02
N VAL A 410 15.43 -10.46 11.46
CA VAL A 410 14.56 -11.43 10.77
C VAL A 410 15.19 -11.87 9.44
N VAL A 411 15.76 -10.95 8.67
CA VAL A 411 16.46 -11.28 7.41
C VAL A 411 17.64 -12.21 7.68
N THR A 412 18.40 -11.95 8.74
CA THR A 412 19.52 -12.81 9.14
C THR A 412 19.07 -14.20 9.55
N ALA A 413 17.93 -14.30 10.26
CA ALA A 413 17.42 -15.57 10.77
C ALA A 413 16.80 -16.48 9.69
N VAL A 414 16.01 -15.92 8.76
CA VAL A 414 15.22 -16.73 7.80
C VAL A 414 15.45 -16.38 6.32
N GLY A 415 16.18 -15.34 6.03
CA GLY A 415 16.45 -14.86 4.67
C GLY A 415 15.32 -13.99 4.09
N LYS A 416 15.70 -13.12 3.14
CA LYS A 416 14.76 -12.16 2.52
C LYS A 416 13.61 -12.84 1.76
N ASP A 417 13.91 -13.96 1.06
CA ASP A 417 12.93 -14.61 0.18
C ASP A 417 11.79 -15.25 0.99
N VAL A 418 12.12 -15.82 2.16
CA VAL A 418 11.12 -16.35 3.09
C VAL A 418 10.21 -15.24 3.60
N ILE A 419 10.79 -14.09 4.00
CA ILE A 419 10.01 -12.93 4.46
C ILE A 419 9.09 -12.44 3.34
N ARG A 420 9.63 -12.26 2.13
CA ARG A 420 8.87 -11.79 0.97
C ARG A 420 7.75 -12.75 0.57
N PHE A 421 7.91 -14.04 0.80
CA PHE A 421 6.89 -15.05 0.53
C PHE A 421 5.79 -15.06 1.60
N ILE A 422 6.14 -14.95 2.88
CA ILE A 422 5.19 -15.11 3.98
C ILE A 422 4.39 -13.82 4.24
N MET A 423 5.03 -12.65 4.17
CA MET A 423 4.42 -11.39 4.61
C MET A 423 3.19 -10.95 3.82
N PRO A 424 3.06 -11.15 2.48
CA PRO A 424 1.85 -10.81 1.73
C PRO A 424 0.65 -11.69 2.05
N VAL A 425 0.87 -12.89 2.60
CA VAL A 425 -0.21 -13.86 2.84
C VAL A 425 -1.03 -13.43 4.05
N SER A 426 -2.34 -13.26 3.85
CA SER A 426 -3.25 -13.00 4.96
C SER A 426 -3.52 -14.28 5.77
N TYR A 427 -3.87 -14.13 7.06
CA TYR A 427 -4.11 -15.26 7.98
C TYR A 427 -5.11 -16.30 7.47
N THR A 428 -6.06 -15.89 6.64
CA THR A 428 -7.08 -16.77 6.06
C THR A 428 -6.56 -17.79 5.05
N HIS A 429 -5.37 -17.57 4.49
CA HIS A 429 -4.73 -18.49 3.53
C HIS A 429 -3.62 -19.35 4.13
N LEU A 430 -3.13 -19.02 5.31
CA LEU A 430 -2.10 -19.80 6.03
C LEU A 430 -2.61 -21.10 6.68
N THR A 431 -3.90 -21.42 6.56
CA THR A 431 -4.44 -22.73 6.95
C THR A 431 -4.18 -23.82 5.91
N LEU A 432 -3.60 -23.53 4.77
CA LEU A 432 -3.09 -24.52 3.84
C LEU A 432 -1.75 -25.10 4.37
N PRO A 433 -1.41 -26.32 4.08
CA PRO A 433 -0.80 -27.37 4.88
C PRO A 433 0.62 -27.13 5.39
N THR A 434 0.96 -25.95 5.83
CA THR A 434 2.23 -25.68 6.54
C THR A 434 2.34 -26.43 7.89
N LYS A 435 1.23 -27.00 8.38
CA LYS A 435 1.26 -27.94 9.54
C LYS A 435 1.93 -29.29 9.24
N ARG A 436 2.34 -29.56 7.98
CA ARG A 436 3.02 -30.79 7.58
C ARG A 436 4.47 -30.62 7.16
N ILE A 437 5.05 -29.45 7.31
CA ILE A 437 6.45 -29.17 6.91
C ILE A 437 7.30 -28.69 8.11
N VAL A 438 6.86 -28.97 9.34
CA VAL A 438 7.70 -28.86 10.54
C VAL A 438 7.68 -30.19 11.25
#